data_6d34353759ad58b14ccb1cb4e8a82fab
#
_entry.id   6d34353759ad58b14ccb1cb4e8a82fab
#
_cell.length_a   1.000
_cell.length_b   1.000
_cell.length_c   1.000
_cell.angle_alpha   90.00
_cell.angle_beta   90.00
_cell.angle_gamma   90.00
#
_symmetry.space_group_name_H-M   'P 1'
#
loop_
_entity.id
_entity.type
_entity.pdbx_description
1 polymer ?
#
loop_
_entity_poly.entity_id
_entity_poly.type
_entity_poly.pdbx_seq_one_letter_code
_entity_poly.pdbx_strand_id
1 'polypeptide(L)'
;MVRGAGVGLILSASVAAAQSAGKPSDGAPVASAAGTLVPPDTAATPTSNPTTNAGEAATRAASTTSNPAPAPGNNAGDDTPTETPPSSITQLPADAPTQAGAVPEAPPPLHVVPPGEIPGHLSATALGIRWDFFGELVVNTNYNTSTMVVGSIPGFVQIRSAATTGQFNVSPGNTFLGVSATPPRLGAVQFQAKFDMDFRSNAPYLNENAFLPLVRDLYLEATWSRLHLLAGQAADIISPRSSATLNFYPLSFIPGDIGDYRPQFRVEWHQPMADWMEVTLQAAIAQAVQTFAVSDTVQATQAGIPDFQGHLGLAFGGERDDGPRVFECGVAGHYGRRQVTISAKQYTSWSFVTDASLRLTDSTLIEGEYFIGQLLGDYSGAIFQTIDPTTQVAIRARGGWVQITQRIGSRLTLHAGFGTDDPFDQDLADAERRSNTEVFANAVVRVVAGLKIGLEFSGWWTGWVNRETATAFRTELAIIYGF
;
A
#
# COMPACT_ATOMS: atom_id res chain seq x y z
N MET A 1 -53.75 -13.00 0.01
CA MET A 1 -53.29 -14.38 -0.19
C MET A 1 -52.55 -14.43 -1.52
N VAL A 2 -51.24 -14.31 -1.51
CA VAL A 2 -50.34 -14.74 -2.59
C VAL A 2 -49.06 -15.19 -1.92
N ARG A 3 -48.68 -16.43 -2.18
CA ARG A 3 -47.58 -17.17 -1.54
C ARG A 3 -46.23 -16.72 -2.10
N GLY A 4 -45.31 -16.51 -1.20
CA GLY A 4 -43.89 -16.28 -1.52
C GLY A 4 -43.26 -17.59 -2.00
N ALA A 5 -42.38 -17.46 -2.99
CA ALA A 5 -41.39 -18.46 -3.35
C ALA A 5 -40.03 -17.94 -2.94
N GLY A 6 -39.45 -18.53 -1.90
CA GLY A 6 -38.08 -18.27 -1.48
C GLY A 6 -37.10 -18.98 -2.43
N VAL A 7 -36.15 -18.23 -2.99
CA VAL A 7 -35.01 -18.81 -3.65
C VAL A 7 -33.87 -18.82 -2.62
N GLY A 8 -33.60 -19.99 -2.09
CA GLY A 8 -32.45 -20.25 -1.25
C GLY A 8 -31.21 -20.41 -2.11
N LEU A 9 -30.28 -19.45 -2.00
CA LEU A 9 -28.94 -19.58 -2.56
C LEU A 9 -28.05 -20.31 -1.53
N ILE A 10 -27.77 -21.59 -1.80
CA ILE A 10 -26.84 -22.38 -0.99
C ILE A 10 -25.43 -22.09 -1.50
N LEU A 11 -24.67 -21.32 -0.74
CA LEU A 11 -23.21 -21.23 -0.88
C LEU A 11 -22.58 -22.45 -0.20
N SER A 12 -22.27 -23.48 -0.98
CA SER A 12 -21.45 -24.60 -0.53
C SER A 12 -19.97 -24.23 -0.57
N ALA A 13 -19.41 -23.89 0.58
CA ALA A 13 -17.98 -23.83 0.78
C ALA A 13 -17.45 -25.27 0.86
N SER A 14 -16.81 -25.75 -0.20
CA SER A 14 -16.11 -27.03 -0.21
C SER A 14 -14.75 -26.87 0.46
N VAL A 15 -14.68 -27.19 1.75
CA VAL A 15 -13.43 -27.47 2.45
C VAL A 15 -13.01 -28.89 2.07
N ALA A 16 -12.04 -29.05 1.21
CA ALA A 16 -11.41 -30.33 0.92
C ALA A 16 -10.41 -30.65 2.03
N ALA A 17 -10.82 -31.43 3.01
CA ALA A 17 -9.93 -32.09 3.94
C ALA A 17 -9.22 -33.25 3.21
N ALA A 18 -7.91 -33.14 3.04
CA ALA A 18 -7.07 -34.25 2.62
C ALA A 18 -6.86 -35.18 3.80
N GLN A 19 -7.59 -36.26 3.85
CA GLN A 19 -7.30 -37.40 4.73
C GLN A 19 -6.29 -38.33 4.07
N SER A 20 -5.26 -38.63 4.85
CA SER A 20 -4.27 -39.67 4.63
C SER A 20 -4.90 -41.05 4.54
N ALA A 21 -4.55 -41.82 3.55
CA ALA A 21 -4.74 -43.28 3.55
C ALA A 21 -3.43 -43.94 3.11
N GLY A 22 -2.78 -44.60 3.95
CA GLY A 22 -2.45 -45.98 4.23
C GLY A 22 -1.71 -46.73 3.13
N LYS A 23 -0.47 -47.12 3.47
CA LYS A 23 0.31 -48.21 2.85
C LYS A 23 -0.47 -49.52 2.74
N PRO A 24 -0.10 -50.42 1.80
CA PRO A 24 0.63 -51.60 2.26
C PRO A 24 1.87 -51.99 1.43
N SER A 25 2.78 -52.50 2.13
CA SER A 25 3.86 -53.42 2.17
C SER A 25 4.05 -54.43 1.02
N ASP A 26 5.34 -54.78 0.87
CA ASP A 26 5.97 -56.05 0.52
C ASP A 26 6.58 -56.25 -0.87
N GLY A 27 7.88 -56.51 -0.84
CA GLY A 27 8.63 -57.14 -1.92
C GLY A 27 10.10 -56.74 -2.03
N ALA A 28 10.94 -57.36 -1.22
CA ALA A 28 12.39 -57.44 -1.39
C ALA A 28 12.74 -58.74 -2.15
N PRO A 29 14.04 -59.08 -2.41
CA PRO A 29 15.23 -58.31 -2.71
C PRO A 29 15.97 -58.85 -3.98
N VAL A 30 16.92 -58.13 -4.56
CA VAL A 30 18.10 -58.75 -5.24
C VAL A 30 19.35 -57.87 -5.03
N ALA A 31 20.42 -58.56 -4.70
CA ALA A 31 21.69 -58.10 -4.23
C ALA A 31 22.73 -57.76 -5.31
N SER A 32 23.85 -57.18 -4.83
CA SER A 32 25.21 -57.22 -5.32
C SER A 32 25.57 -56.24 -6.45
N ALA A 33 26.62 -55.42 -6.33
CA ALA A 33 28.00 -55.75 -5.95
C ALA A 33 28.81 -54.50 -5.56
N ALA A 34 29.74 -54.76 -4.73
CA ALA A 34 30.75 -53.88 -4.15
C ALA A 34 31.73 -53.26 -5.18
N GLY A 35 32.21 -52.08 -4.87
CA GLY A 35 33.32 -51.42 -5.48
C GLY A 35 33.95 -50.41 -4.55
N THR A 36 34.79 -50.88 -3.63
CA THR A 36 35.65 -50.11 -2.73
C THR A 36 36.78 -49.47 -3.54
N LEU A 37 37.02 -48.17 -3.40
CA LEU A 37 38.37 -47.62 -3.54
C LEU A 37 38.54 -46.42 -2.63
N VAL A 38 39.61 -46.53 -1.85
CA VAL A 38 40.16 -45.72 -0.75
C VAL A 38 40.88 -44.48 -1.32
N PRO A 39 41.01 -43.38 -0.55
CA PRO A 39 41.60 -42.11 -1.00
C PRO A 39 43.14 -42.13 -0.88
N PRO A 40 43.84 -41.14 -1.41
CA PRO A 40 45.14 -40.76 -0.84
C PRO A 40 45.09 -39.42 -0.14
N ASP A 41 45.65 -39.45 1.06
CA ASP A 41 46.23 -38.36 1.82
C ASP A 41 47.29 -37.60 0.99
N THR A 42 47.43 -36.31 1.28
CA THR A 42 48.64 -35.64 1.83
C THR A 42 48.54 -34.13 1.65
N ALA A 43 48.42 -33.47 2.71
CA ALA A 43 49.25 -32.42 3.31
C ALA A 43 50.18 -31.59 2.42
N ALA A 44 49.99 -30.26 2.49
CA ALA A 44 51.05 -29.29 2.76
C ALA A 44 50.54 -27.86 2.94
N THR A 45 50.63 -27.34 4.12
CA THR A 45 50.75 -25.91 4.44
C THR A 45 52.13 -25.42 4.00
N PRO A 46 52.28 -24.15 3.59
CA PRO A 46 53.24 -23.33 4.29
C PRO A 46 52.70 -21.94 4.67
N THR A 47 52.99 -21.64 5.92
CA THR A 47 53.21 -20.34 6.54
C THR A 47 54.18 -19.46 5.79
N SER A 48 53.87 -18.15 5.66
CA SER A 48 54.81 -17.05 5.94
C SER A 48 54.11 -15.67 5.78
N ASN A 49 53.95 -14.97 6.84
CA ASN A 49 54.10 -13.52 6.98
C ASN A 49 55.59 -13.22 7.14
N PRO A 50 56.12 -11.99 7.15
CA PRO A 50 55.53 -10.63 6.95
C PRO A 50 56.37 -9.75 6.04
N THR A 51 55.92 -8.55 5.70
CA THR A 51 56.77 -7.34 5.79
C THR A 51 55.97 -6.05 5.50
N THR A 52 56.01 -5.22 6.50
CA THR A 52 55.94 -3.76 6.59
C THR A 52 56.40 -3.01 5.35
N ASN A 53 55.61 -1.98 4.94
CA ASN A 53 56.22 -0.68 4.74
C ASN A 53 55.22 0.45 4.97
N ALA A 54 55.69 1.39 5.75
CA ALA A 54 55.12 2.66 6.14
C ALA A 54 55.40 3.75 5.07
N GLY A 55 54.64 4.81 5.16
CA GLY A 55 54.91 6.11 4.53
C GLY A 55 53.77 6.47 3.59
N GLU A 56 53.13 7.56 3.63
CA GLU A 56 53.48 8.90 4.15
C GLU A 56 52.21 9.74 4.25
N ALA A 57 52.16 10.53 5.26
CA ALA A 57 51.16 11.54 5.51
C ALA A 57 51.21 12.68 4.50
N ALA A 58 50.07 13.18 4.08
CA ALA A 58 49.96 14.55 3.57
C ALA A 58 48.75 15.25 4.13
N THR A 59 49.00 15.99 5.14
CA THR A 59 48.22 17.06 5.73
C THR A 59 48.07 18.22 4.74
N ARG A 60 46.86 18.77 4.60
CA ARG A 60 46.60 20.22 4.37
C ARG A 60 45.10 20.39 4.24
N ALA A 61 44.55 21.11 5.06
CA ALA A 61 44.53 22.47 5.59
C ALA A 61 43.14 23.07 5.31
N ALA A 62 42.46 23.29 6.41
CA ALA A 62 41.25 24.10 6.47
C ALA A 62 41.51 25.54 6.02
N SER A 63 40.63 26.09 5.23
CA SER A 63 40.51 27.53 5.09
C SER A 63 39.13 27.98 5.48
N THR A 64 39.06 28.51 6.67
CA THR A 64 37.98 29.36 7.17
C THR A 64 38.04 30.71 6.47
N THR A 65 37.01 31.12 5.79
CA THR A 65 36.76 32.53 5.47
C THR A 65 35.47 32.95 6.15
N SER A 66 35.67 33.66 7.23
CA SER A 66 34.70 34.48 7.93
C SER A 66 34.42 35.75 7.11
N ASN A 67 33.15 36.02 6.84
CA ASN A 67 32.70 37.33 6.38
C ASN A 67 32.02 38.08 7.52
N PRO A 68 32.34 39.36 7.73
CA PRO A 68 31.82 40.14 8.84
C PRO A 68 30.45 40.76 8.52
N ALA A 69 29.64 40.89 9.55
CA ALA A 69 28.37 41.60 9.55
C ALA A 69 28.57 43.15 9.38
N PRO A 70 27.64 43.85 8.72
CA PRO A 70 27.59 45.30 8.82
C PRO A 70 26.72 45.76 9.98
N ALA A 71 27.19 46.76 10.67
CA ALA A 71 26.60 47.44 11.82
C ALA A 71 25.41 48.37 11.43
N PRO A 72 24.60 48.81 12.40
CA PRO A 72 23.35 49.49 12.15
C PRO A 72 23.52 50.99 11.93
N GLY A 73 22.85 51.51 10.93
CA GLY A 73 22.73 52.97 10.69
C GLY A 73 21.37 53.47 11.16
N ASN A 74 21.43 54.33 12.15
CA ASN A 74 20.31 55.19 12.56
C ASN A 74 20.06 56.25 11.47
N ASN A 75 18.80 56.47 11.12
CA ASN A 75 18.33 57.81 10.83
C ASN A 75 16.80 57.90 11.12
N ALA A 76 16.51 58.82 11.99
CA ALA A 76 15.22 59.34 12.28
C ALA A 76 14.70 60.23 11.15
N GLY A 77 13.43 60.20 10.88
CA GLY A 77 12.74 61.10 9.99
C GLY A 77 11.26 60.95 10.21
N ASP A 78 10.79 61.83 11.07
CA ASP A 78 9.41 62.20 11.35
C ASP A 78 8.78 62.77 10.07
N ASP A 79 7.56 62.36 9.74
CA ASP A 79 6.55 63.18 9.08
C ASP A 79 5.24 62.38 8.88
N THR A 80 4.30 62.73 9.73
CA THR A 80 2.87 62.43 9.53
C THR A 80 2.25 63.40 8.53
N PRO A 81 1.34 63.01 7.66
CA PRO A 81 0.06 63.69 7.65
C PRO A 81 -1.17 62.73 7.65
N THR A 82 -2.04 63.08 8.53
CA THR A 82 -3.45 62.74 8.62
C THR A 82 -4.19 63.06 7.34
N GLU A 83 -4.89 62.06 6.76
CA GLU A 83 -6.02 62.34 5.89
C GLU A 83 -7.15 61.30 6.06
N THR A 84 -8.32 61.85 6.24
CA THR A 84 -9.62 61.31 6.54
C THR A 84 -10.23 60.61 5.28
N PRO A 85 -11.06 59.55 5.42
CA PRO A 85 -11.66 58.88 4.29
C PRO A 85 -12.94 59.57 3.84
N PRO A 86 -13.24 59.63 2.54
CA PRO A 86 -14.58 59.99 2.08
C PRO A 86 -15.49 58.73 1.97
N SER A 87 -16.56 58.80 2.75
CA SER A 87 -17.76 57.96 2.54
C SER A 87 -18.44 58.28 1.23
N SER A 88 -18.63 57.27 0.40
CA SER A 88 -19.70 57.26 -0.59
C SER A 88 -20.15 55.86 -0.90
N ILE A 89 -21.20 55.46 -0.21
CA ILE A 89 -22.00 54.29 -0.55
C ILE A 89 -22.86 54.69 -1.75
N THR A 90 -22.54 54.18 -2.93
CA THR A 90 -23.40 54.22 -4.08
C THR A 90 -24.30 52.99 -4.02
N GLN A 91 -25.56 53.19 -3.69
CA GLN A 91 -26.62 52.20 -3.84
C GLN A 91 -26.81 51.89 -5.32
N LEU A 92 -26.62 50.61 -5.69
CA LEU A 92 -27.07 50.06 -6.96
C LEU A 92 -28.58 49.74 -6.89
N PRO A 93 -29.34 49.93 -7.99
CA PRO A 93 -30.78 49.73 -8.01
C PRO A 93 -31.12 48.24 -7.90
N ALA A 94 -32.10 47.96 -7.02
CA ALA A 94 -32.84 46.71 -7.00
C ALA A 94 -33.72 46.61 -8.26
N ASP A 95 -33.84 45.35 -8.73
CA ASP A 95 -34.73 44.82 -9.77
C ASP A 95 -34.06 44.39 -11.08
N ALA A 96 -33.52 43.18 -11.03
CA ALA A 96 -33.52 42.29 -12.18
C ALA A 96 -34.06 40.91 -11.73
N PRO A 97 -35.00 40.30 -12.44
CA PRO A 97 -35.50 38.97 -12.05
C PRO A 97 -34.40 37.94 -12.19
N THR A 98 -34.04 37.36 -11.05
CA THR A 98 -33.12 36.21 -10.97
C THR A 98 -33.79 35.02 -11.66
N GLN A 99 -33.40 34.72 -12.91
CA GLN A 99 -33.63 33.40 -13.46
C GLN A 99 -32.91 32.42 -12.53
N ALA A 100 -33.67 31.57 -11.85
CA ALA A 100 -33.16 30.42 -11.15
C ALA A 100 -32.49 29.52 -12.20
N GLY A 101 -31.19 29.75 -12.42
CA GLY A 101 -30.35 28.84 -13.17
C GLY A 101 -30.33 27.53 -12.40
N ALA A 102 -30.66 26.44 -13.08
CA ALA A 102 -30.50 25.11 -12.54
C ALA A 102 -29.09 24.99 -11.91
N VAL A 103 -29.05 24.69 -10.63
CA VAL A 103 -27.80 24.37 -9.92
C VAL A 103 -27.19 23.21 -10.70
N PRO A 104 -25.95 23.34 -11.22
CA PRO A 104 -25.32 22.23 -11.90
C PRO A 104 -25.21 21.07 -10.86
N GLU A 105 -25.75 19.93 -11.22
CA GLU A 105 -25.65 18.71 -10.46
C GLU A 105 -24.16 18.48 -10.14
N ALA A 106 -23.83 18.35 -8.86
CA ALA A 106 -22.48 18.10 -8.43
C ALA A 106 -22.00 16.79 -9.09
N PRO A 107 -20.75 16.73 -9.60
CA PRO A 107 -20.24 15.51 -10.17
C PRO A 107 -20.30 14.42 -9.10
N PRO A 108 -20.59 13.15 -9.48
CA PRO A 108 -20.56 12.06 -8.54
C PRO A 108 -19.18 12.04 -7.86
N PRO A 109 -19.13 11.74 -6.53
CA PRO A 109 -17.86 11.66 -5.83
C PRO A 109 -16.98 10.63 -6.51
N LEU A 110 -15.71 10.99 -6.69
CA LEU A 110 -14.68 10.08 -7.17
C LEU A 110 -14.61 8.90 -6.21
N HIS A 111 -14.83 7.69 -6.72
CA HIS A 111 -14.56 6.45 -6.01
C HIS A 111 -13.05 6.16 -5.98
N VAL A 112 -12.28 7.10 -5.53
CA VAL A 112 -10.97 6.81 -4.97
C VAL A 112 -11.27 6.32 -3.57
N VAL A 113 -10.83 5.10 -3.20
CA VAL A 113 -10.93 4.60 -1.82
C VAL A 113 -10.47 5.74 -0.90
N PRO A 114 -11.37 6.40 -0.17
CA PRO A 114 -10.94 7.49 0.68
C PRO A 114 -10.08 6.87 1.78
N PRO A 115 -8.84 7.28 1.95
CA PRO A 115 -8.17 7.04 3.21
C PRO A 115 -9.08 7.65 4.28
N GLY A 116 -9.51 6.86 5.24
CA GLY A 116 -10.56 7.11 6.20
C GLY A 116 -10.91 8.58 6.44
N GLU A 117 -12.18 8.87 6.70
CA GLU A 117 -12.76 10.22 6.84
C GLU A 117 -11.72 11.27 7.26
N ILE A 118 -11.30 12.10 6.30
CA ILE A 118 -10.43 13.25 6.60
C ILE A 118 -11.33 14.35 7.17
N PRO A 119 -11.27 14.64 8.46
CA PRO A 119 -12.11 15.68 9.04
C PRO A 119 -11.49 17.05 8.75
N GLY A 120 -12.08 17.74 7.81
CA GLY A 120 -11.76 19.14 7.53
C GLY A 120 -10.59 19.31 6.56
N HIS A 121 -10.90 19.80 5.37
CA HIS A 121 -9.88 20.27 4.44
C HIS A 121 -9.63 21.75 4.73
N LEU A 122 -8.37 22.17 4.75
CA LEU A 122 -8.02 23.56 4.62
C LEU A 122 -8.20 23.96 3.15
N SER A 123 -9.33 24.55 2.81
CA SER A 123 -9.64 24.95 1.44
C SER A 123 -9.38 26.43 1.23
N ALA A 124 -8.78 26.79 0.10
CA ALA A 124 -8.59 28.16 -0.35
C ALA A 124 -8.90 28.25 -1.85
N THR A 125 -9.44 29.41 -2.30
CA THR A 125 -9.60 29.69 -3.72
C THR A 125 -8.66 30.80 -4.13
N ALA A 126 -7.75 30.51 -5.05
CA ALA A 126 -6.80 31.45 -5.61
C ALA A 126 -6.73 31.28 -7.14
N LEU A 127 -6.71 32.40 -7.89
CA LEU A 127 -6.67 32.39 -9.36
C LEU A 127 -7.83 31.62 -10.00
N GLY A 128 -8.99 31.55 -9.33
CA GLY A 128 -10.14 30.79 -9.78
C GLY A 128 -10.01 29.27 -9.59
N ILE A 129 -8.92 28.78 -9.01
CA ILE A 129 -8.66 27.38 -8.70
C ILE A 129 -8.96 27.15 -7.21
N ARG A 130 -9.74 26.13 -6.89
CA ARG A 130 -9.91 25.65 -5.52
C ARG A 130 -8.74 24.74 -5.17
N TRP A 131 -8.09 25.05 -4.05
CA TRP A 131 -7.01 24.28 -3.45
C TRP A 131 -7.51 23.66 -2.14
N ASP A 132 -7.39 22.36 -2.01
CA ASP A 132 -7.73 21.64 -0.79
C ASP A 132 -6.45 21.00 -0.25
N PHE A 133 -6.02 21.45 0.94
CA PHE A 133 -4.89 20.87 1.66
C PHE A 133 -5.43 19.86 2.66
N PHE A 134 -4.83 18.69 2.69
CA PHE A 134 -5.24 17.59 3.56
C PHE A 134 -4.05 16.80 4.06
N GLY A 135 -4.24 16.07 5.15
CA GLY A 135 -3.19 15.21 5.66
C GLY A 135 -3.52 14.63 7.02
N GLU A 136 -2.68 13.70 7.44
CA GLU A 136 -2.71 13.16 8.79
C GLU A 136 -1.30 13.12 9.37
N LEU A 137 -1.13 13.66 10.58
CA LEU A 137 0.06 13.46 11.38
C LEU A 137 -0.13 12.16 12.15
N VAL A 138 0.73 11.19 11.88
CA VAL A 138 0.62 9.84 12.45
C VAL A 138 1.89 9.52 13.22
N VAL A 139 1.74 9.14 14.48
CA VAL A 139 2.83 8.60 15.28
C VAL A 139 2.46 7.18 15.71
N ASN A 140 3.20 6.23 15.17
CA ASN A 140 3.08 4.82 15.53
C ASN A 140 4.14 4.46 16.56
N THR A 141 3.73 3.69 17.57
CA THR A 141 4.63 3.06 18.54
C THR A 141 4.32 1.58 18.55
N ASN A 142 5.32 0.74 18.29
CA ASN A 142 5.09 -0.69 18.24
C ASN A 142 6.17 -1.49 18.97
N TYR A 143 5.79 -2.67 19.41
CA TYR A 143 6.68 -3.67 19.97
C TYR A 143 6.43 -5.01 19.28
N ASN A 144 7.49 -5.60 18.72
CA ASN A 144 7.50 -6.93 18.11
C ASN A 144 8.27 -7.88 19.05
N THR A 145 7.72 -9.05 19.31
CA THR A 145 8.42 -10.06 20.17
C THR A 145 9.57 -10.76 19.43
N SER A 146 9.69 -10.59 18.11
CA SER A 146 10.72 -11.17 17.27
C SER A 146 11.13 -10.16 16.20
N THR A 147 12.28 -10.37 15.57
CA THR A 147 12.75 -9.51 14.48
C THR A 147 11.86 -9.64 13.26
N MET A 148 11.26 -8.55 12.87
CA MET A 148 10.51 -8.41 11.63
C MET A 148 11.33 -7.64 10.60
N VAL A 149 11.16 -7.98 9.33
CA VAL A 149 11.76 -7.20 8.25
C VAL A 149 11.08 -5.83 8.21
N VAL A 150 11.93 -4.78 8.15
CA VAL A 150 11.50 -3.38 8.21
C VAL A 150 10.74 -3.05 9.51
N GLY A 151 11.32 -3.31 10.65
CA GLY A 151 10.82 -3.17 12.02
C GLY A 151 9.60 -2.28 12.31
N SER A 152 9.53 -1.07 11.73
CA SER A 152 8.38 -0.18 11.82
C SER A 152 7.23 -0.62 10.91
N ILE A 153 7.52 -1.29 9.78
CA ILE A 153 6.55 -1.82 8.82
C ILE A 153 6.69 -3.33 8.82
N PRO A 154 5.70 -4.10 9.30
CA PRO A 154 5.82 -5.54 9.40
C PRO A 154 5.67 -6.18 8.00
N GLY A 155 6.77 -6.58 7.39
CA GLY A 155 6.73 -7.34 6.14
C GLY A 155 6.55 -8.83 6.39
N PHE A 156 7.45 -9.42 7.15
CA PHE A 156 7.45 -10.83 7.56
C PHE A 156 8.40 -11.04 8.75
N VAL A 157 8.28 -12.18 9.44
CA VAL A 157 9.15 -12.54 10.57
C VAL A 157 10.42 -13.20 10.05
N GLN A 158 11.58 -12.70 10.46
CA GLN A 158 12.88 -13.26 10.05
C GLN A 158 13.11 -14.66 10.63
N ILE A 159 13.93 -15.46 9.94
CA ILE A 159 14.40 -16.75 10.43
C ILE A 159 15.00 -16.57 11.83
N ARG A 160 14.59 -17.42 12.77
CA ARG A 160 15.08 -17.35 14.13
C ARG A 160 16.59 -17.65 14.17
N SER A 161 17.35 -16.75 14.74
CA SER A 161 18.79 -16.85 14.95
C SER A 161 19.16 -16.39 16.36
N ALA A 162 20.40 -16.56 16.75
CA ALA A 162 20.90 -16.04 18.03
C ALA A 162 20.81 -14.49 18.14
N ALA A 163 20.72 -13.79 16.99
CA ALA A 163 20.55 -12.35 16.92
C ALA A 163 19.07 -11.90 16.88
N THR A 164 18.12 -12.87 16.85
CA THR A 164 16.69 -12.55 16.83
C THR A 164 16.27 -12.00 18.19
N THR A 165 15.84 -10.77 18.23
CA THR A 165 15.44 -10.07 19.46
C THR A 165 14.10 -9.36 19.27
N GLY A 166 13.46 -8.99 20.38
CA GLY A 166 12.32 -8.08 20.34
C GLY A 166 12.75 -6.71 19.82
N GLN A 167 11.83 -6.03 19.12
CA GLN A 167 12.04 -4.71 18.54
C GLN A 167 11.01 -3.73 19.09
N PHE A 168 11.48 -2.58 19.55
CA PHE A 168 10.63 -1.44 19.91
C PHE A 168 10.90 -0.31 18.93
N ASN A 169 9.84 0.23 18.34
CA ASN A 169 9.94 1.30 17.36
C ASN A 169 8.95 2.42 17.69
N VAL A 170 9.36 3.65 17.40
CA VAL A 170 8.49 4.83 17.35
C VAL A 170 8.74 5.48 15.99
N SER A 171 7.71 5.66 15.22
CA SER A 171 7.84 6.18 13.86
C SER A 171 6.74 7.20 13.54
N PRO A 172 7.09 8.40 13.05
CA PRO A 172 6.18 9.32 12.41
C PRO A 172 6.04 9.06 10.89
N GLY A 173 6.68 8.01 10.37
CA GLY A 173 6.79 7.78 8.92
C GLY A 173 5.47 7.59 8.19
N ASN A 174 4.41 7.20 8.89
CA ASN A 174 3.07 7.08 8.32
C ASN A 174 2.34 8.43 8.18
N THR A 175 2.93 9.54 8.65
CA THR A 175 2.42 10.88 8.37
C THR A 175 2.35 11.11 6.86
N PHE A 176 1.23 11.61 6.37
CA PHE A 176 1.09 12.02 4.99
C PHE A 176 0.52 13.42 4.85
N LEU A 177 0.91 14.08 3.77
CA LEU A 177 0.49 15.43 3.43
C LEU A 177 0.11 15.47 1.96
N GLY A 178 -0.97 16.17 1.64
CA GLY A 178 -1.44 16.26 0.27
C GLY A 178 -2.09 17.60 -0.06
N VAL A 179 -2.22 17.83 -1.35
CA VAL A 179 -2.96 18.95 -1.92
C VAL A 179 -3.68 18.51 -3.17
N SER A 180 -4.92 18.96 -3.35
CA SER A 180 -5.63 18.86 -4.61
C SER A 180 -5.97 20.25 -5.15
N ALA A 181 -5.94 20.37 -6.46
CA ALA A 181 -6.26 21.60 -7.18
C ALA A 181 -7.39 21.32 -8.17
N THR A 182 -8.49 22.02 -8.01
CA THR A 182 -9.67 21.87 -8.85
C THR A 182 -9.97 23.19 -9.56
N PRO A 183 -9.61 23.34 -10.85
CA PRO A 183 -9.92 24.52 -11.64
C PRO A 183 -11.42 24.56 -11.99
N PRO A 184 -11.94 25.71 -12.45
CA PRO A 184 -13.29 25.81 -13.02
C PRO A 184 -13.48 24.79 -14.15
N ARG A 185 -14.71 24.31 -14.30
CA ARG A 185 -15.07 23.39 -15.40
C ARG A 185 -14.79 24.00 -16.77
N LEU A 186 -14.23 23.20 -17.65
CA LEU A 186 -14.08 23.54 -19.07
C LEU A 186 -15.20 22.85 -19.86
N GLY A 187 -16.30 23.55 -20.04
CA GLY A 187 -17.51 22.96 -20.62
C GLY A 187 -18.08 21.84 -19.74
N ALA A 188 -18.16 20.63 -20.27
CA ALA A 188 -18.63 19.45 -19.56
C ALA A 188 -17.52 18.70 -18.81
N VAL A 189 -16.26 19.14 -18.93
CA VAL A 189 -15.10 18.43 -18.34
C VAL A 189 -14.69 19.11 -17.04
N GLN A 190 -14.57 18.34 -15.99
CA GLN A 190 -13.93 18.75 -14.73
C GLN A 190 -12.50 18.20 -14.71
N PHE A 191 -11.54 19.07 -14.40
CA PHE A 191 -10.16 18.70 -14.17
C PHE A 191 -9.85 18.70 -12.67
N GLN A 192 -8.94 17.83 -12.24
CA GLN A 192 -8.35 17.83 -10.91
C GLN A 192 -6.88 17.45 -11.03
N ALA A 193 -6.03 18.10 -10.25
CA ALA A 193 -4.69 17.65 -9.97
C ALA A 193 -4.61 17.23 -8.51
N LYS A 194 -3.93 16.12 -8.22
CA LYS A 194 -3.68 15.66 -6.86
C LYS A 194 -2.20 15.37 -6.67
N PHE A 195 -1.71 15.77 -5.51
CA PHE A 195 -0.39 15.39 -5.01
C PHE A 195 -0.52 14.98 -3.56
N ASP A 196 0.01 13.83 -3.19
CA ASP A 196 0.27 13.48 -1.80
C ASP A 196 1.55 12.65 -1.63
N MET A 197 2.12 12.73 -0.43
CA MET A 197 3.33 12.02 -0.06
C MET A 197 3.27 11.59 1.40
N ASP A 198 3.95 10.50 1.72
CA ASP A 198 4.25 10.08 3.08
C ASP A 198 5.78 10.03 3.33
N PHE A 199 6.19 9.59 4.53
CA PHE A 199 7.59 9.58 4.95
C PHE A 199 8.08 8.16 5.26
N ARG A 200 7.53 7.15 4.58
CA ARG A 200 7.84 5.72 4.81
C ARG A 200 9.01 5.19 4.02
N SER A 201 9.66 6.01 3.19
CA SER A 201 10.78 5.54 2.41
C SER A 201 11.89 4.97 3.30
N ASN A 202 12.02 3.67 3.26
CA ASN A 202 13.17 2.97 3.83
C ASN A 202 14.29 2.94 2.80
N ALA A 203 15.07 3.98 2.72
CA ALA A 203 16.34 3.86 2.06
C ALA A 203 17.21 2.91 2.93
N PRO A 204 17.56 1.71 2.46
CA PRO A 204 18.26 0.71 3.27
C PRO A 204 19.67 1.15 3.73
N TYR A 205 20.10 2.33 3.32
CA TYR A 205 21.41 2.91 3.61
C TYR A 205 21.33 4.15 4.51
N LEU A 206 20.13 4.58 4.90
CA LEU A 206 19.96 5.72 5.79
C LEU A 206 19.62 5.22 7.20
N ASN A 207 20.02 5.99 8.19
CA ASN A 207 19.72 5.70 9.58
C ASN A 207 18.20 5.54 9.79
N GLU A 208 17.80 4.76 10.78
CA GLU A 208 16.39 4.53 11.16
C GLU A 208 15.56 5.82 11.35
N ASN A 209 16.24 6.97 11.49
CA ASN A 209 15.64 8.30 11.61
C ASN A 209 15.53 9.07 10.28
N ALA A 210 15.93 8.48 9.17
CA ALA A 210 15.84 9.12 7.86
C ALA A 210 14.47 8.86 7.24
N PHE A 211 13.53 9.73 7.52
CA PHE A 211 12.19 9.73 6.92
C PHE A 211 12.26 10.50 5.59
N LEU A 212 12.40 9.78 4.48
CA LEU A 212 12.36 10.39 3.15
C LEU A 212 10.93 10.48 2.64
N PRO A 213 10.56 11.59 1.98
CA PRO A 213 9.25 11.70 1.34
C PRO A 213 9.14 10.68 0.20
N LEU A 214 8.04 9.95 0.19
CA LEU A 214 7.62 9.04 -0.86
C LEU A 214 6.33 9.56 -1.49
N VAL A 215 6.37 9.89 -2.78
CA VAL A 215 5.20 10.33 -3.51
C VAL A 215 4.27 9.14 -3.71
N ARG A 216 3.02 9.27 -3.25
CA ARG A 216 1.94 8.29 -3.43
C ARG A 216 1.12 8.65 -4.66
N ASP A 217 0.40 9.75 -4.57
CA ASP A 217 -0.37 10.28 -5.69
C ASP A 217 0.31 11.51 -6.29
N LEU A 218 0.46 11.52 -7.59
CA LEU A 218 0.85 12.67 -8.37
C LEU A 218 0.22 12.53 -9.75
N TYR A 219 -0.99 13.03 -9.93
CA TYR A 219 -1.72 12.85 -11.17
C TYR A 219 -2.58 14.05 -11.56
N LEU A 220 -2.94 14.06 -12.84
CA LEU A 220 -4.00 14.85 -13.41
C LEU A 220 -5.17 13.93 -13.75
N GLU A 221 -6.36 14.36 -13.45
CA GLU A 221 -7.58 13.67 -13.80
C GLU A 221 -8.54 14.59 -14.57
N ALA A 222 -9.22 14.02 -15.56
CA ALA A 222 -10.29 14.66 -16.31
C ALA A 222 -11.54 13.80 -16.20
N THR A 223 -12.61 14.36 -15.65
CA THR A 223 -13.91 13.71 -15.52
C THR A 223 -14.89 14.29 -16.52
N TRP A 224 -15.44 13.45 -17.36
CA TRP A 224 -16.49 13.80 -18.29
C TRP A 224 -17.70 12.88 -18.13
N SER A 225 -18.73 13.35 -17.44
CA SER A 225 -19.90 12.53 -17.10
C SER A 225 -19.51 11.28 -16.32
N ARG A 226 -19.50 10.12 -16.97
CA ARG A 226 -19.20 8.80 -16.40
C ARG A 226 -17.79 8.30 -16.72
N LEU A 227 -17.06 9.05 -17.50
CA LEU A 227 -15.71 8.71 -17.92
C LEU A 227 -14.70 9.51 -17.12
N HIS A 228 -13.73 8.83 -16.55
CA HIS A 228 -12.58 9.39 -15.85
C HIS A 228 -11.30 8.99 -16.58
N LEU A 229 -10.45 9.95 -16.82
CA LEU A 229 -9.14 9.76 -17.45
C LEU A 229 -8.09 10.28 -16.49
N LEU A 230 -7.17 9.41 -16.08
CA LEU A 230 -6.08 9.76 -15.16
C LEU A 230 -4.74 9.56 -15.84
N ALA A 231 -3.83 10.51 -15.62
CA ALA A 231 -2.45 10.44 -16.07
C ALA A 231 -1.50 10.86 -14.93
N GLY A 232 -0.61 9.98 -14.52
CA GLY A 232 0.35 10.21 -13.43
C GLY A 232 0.53 9.01 -12.53
N GLN A 233 1.02 9.23 -11.33
CA GLN A 233 1.20 8.17 -10.33
C GLN A 233 -0.05 8.07 -9.44
N ALA A 234 -0.57 6.86 -9.30
CA ALA A 234 -1.70 6.54 -8.44
C ALA A 234 -1.68 5.05 -8.06
N ALA A 235 -2.52 4.66 -7.10
CA ALA A 235 -2.66 3.26 -6.68
C ALA A 235 -3.07 2.35 -7.86
N ASP A 236 -2.63 1.09 -7.81
CA ASP A 236 -3.01 0.06 -8.77
C ASP A 236 -4.53 -0.21 -8.73
N ILE A 237 -5.09 -0.57 -9.90
CA ILE A 237 -6.51 -0.94 -10.00
C ILE A 237 -6.76 -2.43 -9.76
N ILE A 238 -5.71 -3.21 -9.53
CA ILE A 238 -5.83 -4.66 -9.34
C ILE A 238 -6.22 -5.06 -7.92
N SER A 239 -6.10 -4.15 -6.96
CA SER A 239 -6.46 -4.35 -5.55
C SER A 239 -7.19 -3.11 -5.05
N PRO A 240 -8.51 -3.04 -5.26
CA PRO A 240 -9.29 -1.83 -4.96
C PRO A 240 -9.62 -1.68 -3.48
N ARG A 241 -9.32 -2.66 -2.63
CA ARG A 241 -9.61 -2.63 -1.20
C ARG A 241 -8.34 -2.61 -0.37
N SER A 242 -8.44 -2.12 0.86
CA SER A 242 -7.32 -2.09 1.81
C SER A 242 -7.78 -2.58 3.16
N SER A 243 -6.90 -3.29 3.86
CA SER A 243 -7.14 -3.70 5.24
C SER A 243 -7.17 -2.50 6.17
N ALA A 244 -7.71 -2.67 7.38
CA ALA A 244 -7.78 -1.62 8.39
C ALA A 244 -6.76 -1.83 9.52
N THR A 245 -5.60 -2.41 9.24
CA THR A 245 -4.50 -2.53 10.19
C THR A 245 -3.94 -1.14 10.54
N LEU A 246 -3.41 -0.96 11.74
CA LEU A 246 -2.75 0.29 12.14
C LEU A 246 -1.30 0.36 11.66
N ASN A 247 -0.73 -0.78 11.33
CA ASN A 247 0.56 -0.80 10.69
C ASN A 247 0.45 -0.15 9.30
N PHE A 248 1.40 0.62 8.91
CA PHE A 248 1.43 1.23 7.58
C PHE A 248 0.23 2.14 7.25
N TYR A 249 -0.51 2.58 8.26
CA TYR A 249 -1.66 3.47 8.08
C TYR A 249 -1.25 4.75 7.29
N PRO A 250 -2.04 5.27 6.34
CA PRO A 250 -3.37 4.83 5.94
C PRO A 250 -3.42 3.75 4.86
N LEU A 251 -2.29 3.32 4.30
CA LEU A 251 -2.28 2.26 3.29
C LEU A 251 -2.59 0.90 3.85
N SER A 252 -2.27 0.68 5.12
CA SER A 252 -2.42 -0.59 5.83
C SER A 252 -1.78 -1.76 5.08
N PHE A 253 -1.17 -2.67 5.76
CA PHE A 253 -0.55 -3.84 5.15
C PHE A 253 -0.95 -5.09 5.91
N ILE A 254 -1.38 -6.09 5.18
CA ILE A 254 -1.64 -7.44 5.65
C ILE A 254 -1.11 -8.43 4.60
N PRO A 255 -0.51 -9.56 5.00
CA PRO A 255 -0.17 -10.61 4.05
C PRO A 255 -1.37 -11.01 3.19
N GLY A 256 -1.20 -11.05 1.88
CA GLY A 256 -2.30 -11.35 0.96
C GLY A 256 -3.02 -10.15 0.37
N ASP A 257 -2.67 -8.94 0.81
CA ASP A 257 -3.01 -7.69 0.14
C ASP A 257 -1.92 -7.37 -0.87
N ILE A 258 -2.28 -7.13 -2.13
CA ILE A 258 -1.35 -6.81 -3.20
C ILE A 258 -1.68 -5.46 -3.82
N GLY A 259 -0.71 -4.87 -4.48
CA GLY A 259 -0.87 -3.56 -5.11
C GLY A 259 0.16 -2.58 -4.58
N ASP A 260 0.30 -1.47 -5.31
CA ASP A 260 1.17 -0.36 -4.95
C ASP A 260 0.80 0.89 -5.75
N TYR A 261 1.58 1.94 -5.60
CA TYR A 261 1.47 3.16 -6.40
C TYR A 261 2.44 3.13 -7.56
N ARG A 262 1.94 3.43 -8.78
CA ARG A 262 2.80 3.50 -9.96
C ARG A 262 2.36 4.51 -10.99
N PRO A 263 3.31 5.04 -11.80
CA PRO A 263 2.98 5.88 -12.95
C PRO A 263 2.12 5.11 -13.95
N GLN A 264 1.00 5.72 -14.36
CA GLN A 264 0.02 5.07 -15.21
C GLN A 264 -0.81 6.06 -16.01
N PHE A 265 -1.39 5.55 -17.11
CA PHE A 265 -2.56 6.13 -17.75
C PHE A 265 -3.74 5.21 -17.49
N ARG A 266 -4.82 5.77 -16.92
CA ARG A 266 -6.02 5.01 -16.54
C ARG A 266 -7.24 5.59 -17.23
N VAL A 267 -8.12 4.70 -17.65
CA VAL A 267 -9.49 4.99 -18.10
C VAL A 267 -10.43 4.26 -17.15
N GLU A 268 -11.42 4.97 -16.64
CA GLU A 268 -12.42 4.44 -15.74
C GLU A 268 -13.81 4.87 -16.22
N TRP A 269 -14.76 3.95 -16.25
CA TRP A 269 -16.12 4.18 -16.69
C TRP A 269 -17.12 3.61 -15.70
N HIS A 270 -18.03 4.47 -15.23
CA HIS A 270 -19.07 4.15 -14.26
C HIS A 270 -20.42 4.12 -14.96
N GLN A 271 -21.11 2.99 -14.92
CA GLN A 271 -22.42 2.80 -15.52
C GLN A 271 -23.45 2.39 -14.48
N PRO A 272 -24.28 3.32 -13.97
CA PRO A 272 -25.51 2.96 -13.29
C PRO A 272 -26.40 2.16 -14.25
N MET A 273 -26.70 0.93 -13.87
CA MET A 273 -27.63 0.05 -14.61
C MET A 273 -29.06 0.23 -14.09
N ALA A 274 -29.18 0.54 -12.81
CA ALA A 274 -30.41 0.86 -12.11
C ALA A 274 -30.07 1.65 -10.83
N ASP A 275 -31.03 2.20 -10.13
CA ASP A 275 -30.82 2.93 -8.87
C ASP A 275 -30.12 2.08 -7.78
N TRP A 276 -30.18 0.78 -7.94
CA TRP A 276 -29.63 -0.20 -7.01
C TRP A 276 -28.43 -0.98 -7.55
N MET A 277 -27.95 -0.69 -8.77
CA MET A 277 -26.87 -1.45 -9.40
C MET A 277 -25.98 -0.53 -10.26
N GLU A 278 -24.68 -0.64 -10.08
CA GLU A 278 -23.66 0.02 -10.89
C GLU A 278 -22.59 -0.97 -11.36
N VAL A 279 -22.09 -0.73 -12.57
CA VAL A 279 -20.94 -1.43 -13.17
C VAL A 279 -19.80 -0.44 -13.30
N THR A 280 -18.62 -0.81 -12.81
CA THR A 280 -17.37 -0.05 -12.97
C THR A 280 -16.41 -0.84 -13.87
N LEU A 281 -15.87 -0.19 -14.89
CA LEU A 281 -14.83 -0.72 -15.76
C LEU A 281 -13.59 0.16 -15.64
N GLN A 282 -12.46 -0.43 -15.32
CA GLN A 282 -11.18 0.28 -15.26
C GLN A 282 -10.14 -0.46 -16.11
N ALA A 283 -9.33 0.32 -16.82
CA ALA A 283 -8.18 -0.18 -17.55
C ALA A 283 -6.99 0.79 -17.35
N ALA A 284 -5.80 0.26 -17.15
CA ALA A 284 -4.60 1.07 -17.01
C ALA A 284 -3.44 0.48 -17.81
N ILE A 285 -2.58 1.39 -18.29
CA ILE A 285 -1.24 1.11 -18.80
C ILE A 285 -0.28 1.70 -17.79
N ALA A 286 0.47 0.86 -17.08
CA ALA A 286 1.27 1.24 -15.94
C ALA A 286 2.75 0.90 -16.14
N GLN A 287 3.61 1.67 -15.48
CA GLN A 287 5.03 1.35 -15.40
C GLN A 287 5.25 0.28 -14.32
N ALA A 288 6.04 -0.75 -14.62
CA ALA A 288 6.52 -1.65 -13.59
C ALA A 288 7.43 -0.89 -12.63
N VAL A 289 7.12 -0.93 -11.35
CA VAL A 289 7.93 -0.35 -10.28
C VAL A 289 8.31 -1.45 -9.29
N GLN A 290 9.45 -1.28 -8.65
CA GLN A 290 9.92 -2.19 -7.64
C GLN A 290 9.55 -1.65 -6.27
N THR A 291 8.67 -2.34 -5.56
CA THR A 291 8.07 -1.86 -4.31
C THR A 291 9.03 -1.95 -3.13
N PHE A 292 9.62 -3.11 -2.91
CA PHE A 292 10.56 -3.34 -1.80
C PHE A 292 11.81 -4.07 -2.30
N ALA A 293 12.96 -3.46 -2.11
CA ALA A 293 14.25 -4.13 -2.28
C ALA A 293 14.54 -4.97 -1.03
N VAL A 294 14.12 -6.23 -1.02
CA VAL A 294 14.63 -7.19 -0.06
C VAL A 294 15.95 -7.72 -0.61
N SER A 295 17.01 -7.68 0.17
CA SER A 295 18.39 -7.91 -0.26
C SER A 295 18.66 -9.31 -0.86
N ASP A 296 17.76 -10.25 -0.63
CA ASP A 296 17.85 -11.65 -1.07
C ASP A 296 17.05 -11.94 -2.35
N THR A 297 16.37 -10.96 -2.93
CA THR A 297 15.58 -11.15 -4.15
C THR A 297 16.34 -10.74 -5.40
N VAL A 298 16.21 -11.55 -6.46
CA VAL A 298 16.67 -11.16 -7.79
C VAL A 298 15.72 -10.11 -8.35
N GLN A 299 16.26 -8.93 -8.59
CA GLN A 299 15.50 -7.83 -9.14
C GLN A 299 15.34 -8.00 -10.66
N ALA A 300 14.12 -7.82 -11.13
CA ALA A 300 13.79 -7.79 -12.54
C ALA A 300 13.15 -6.45 -12.89
N THR A 301 13.61 -5.87 -14.00
CA THR A 301 13.10 -4.61 -14.53
C THR A 301 12.05 -4.85 -15.61
N GLN A 302 11.29 -3.83 -15.95
CA GLN A 302 10.34 -3.87 -17.04
C GLN A 302 11.03 -4.29 -18.38
N ALA A 303 10.45 -5.24 -19.10
CA ALA A 303 11.01 -5.81 -20.32
C ALA A 303 10.31 -5.28 -21.58
N GLY A 304 10.44 -3.98 -21.85
CA GLY A 304 10.06 -3.35 -23.12
C GLY A 304 8.55 -3.17 -23.37
N ILE A 305 7.68 -3.73 -22.53
CA ILE A 305 6.25 -3.48 -22.58
C ILE A 305 5.75 -2.96 -21.21
N PRO A 306 4.73 -2.09 -21.20
CA PRO A 306 4.11 -1.67 -19.94
C PRO A 306 3.34 -2.81 -19.27
N ASP A 307 2.98 -2.62 -18.01
CA ASP A 307 1.99 -3.45 -17.36
C ASP A 307 0.59 -3.02 -17.80
N PHE A 308 -0.22 -3.96 -18.23
CA PHE A 308 -1.64 -3.75 -18.52
C PHE A 308 -2.42 -4.23 -17.32
N GLN A 309 -3.28 -3.37 -16.79
CA GLN A 309 -4.15 -3.68 -15.66
C GLN A 309 -5.61 -3.52 -16.08
N GLY A 310 -6.49 -4.31 -15.48
CA GLY A 310 -7.94 -4.22 -15.67
C GLY A 310 -8.70 -4.57 -14.41
N HIS A 311 -9.85 -3.92 -14.20
CA HIS A 311 -10.79 -4.22 -13.14
C HIS A 311 -12.22 -4.10 -13.66
N LEU A 312 -13.07 -5.05 -13.30
CA LEU A 312 -14.51 -5.03 -13.49
C LEU A 312 -15.17 -5.14 -12.12
N GLY A 313 -15.86 -4.08 -11.70
CA GLY A 313 -16.58 -4.00 -10.44
C GLY A 313 -18.09 -4.02 -10.65
N LEU A 314 -18.80 -4.61 -9.71
CA LEU A 314 -20.26 -4.59 -9.59
C LEU A 314 -20.62 -4.12 -8.19
N ALA A 315 -21.51 -3.13 -8.09
CA ALA A 315 -21.99 -2.59 -6.83
C ALA A 315 -23.52 -2.66 -6.77
N PHE A 316 -24.03 -3.16 -5.65
CA PHE A 316 -25.47 -3.39 -5.41
C PHE A 316 -25.93 -2.66 -4.14
N GLY A 317 -27.14 -2.13 -4.19
CA GLY A 317 -27.73 -1.26 -3.17
C GLY A 317 -27.63 0.22 -3.58
N GLY A 318 -28.34 1.10 -2.86
CA GLY A 318 -28.29 2.54 -3.09
C GLY A 318 -26.88 3.09 -2.81
N GLU A 319 -26.55 4.20 -3.47
CA GLU A 319 -25.32 4.95 -3.17
C GLU A 319 -25.30 5.43 -1.71
N ARG A 320 -24.12 5.46 -1.12
CA ARG A 320 -23.92 5.80 0.30
C ARG A 320 -22.74 6.74 0.48
N ASP A 321 -22.91 7.73 1.33
CA ASP A 321 -21.86 8.69 1.69
C ASP A 321 -20.85 8.11 2.71
N ASP A 322 -21.20 6.98 3.36
CA ASP A 322 -20.46 6.43 4.51
C ASP A 322 -19.66 5.17 4.19
N GLY A 323 -19.39 4.90 2.91
CA GLY A 323 -18.59 3.77 2.43
C GLY A 323 -19.29 2.86 1.42
N PRO A 324 -18.85 1.60 1.26
CA PRO A 324 -19.35 0.70 0.23
C PRO A 324 -20.87 0.54 0.24
N ARG A 325 -21.46 0.26 -0.91
CA ARG A 325 -22.87 -0.10 -1.05
C ARG A 325 -23.17 -1.38 -0.23
N VAL A 326 -24.38 -1.88 -0.30
CA VAL A 326 -24.77 -3.08 0.47
C VAL A 326 -23.91 -4.30 0.11
N PHE A 327 -23.64 -4.48 -1.17
CA PHE A 327 -22.74 -5.52 -1.65
C PHE A 327 -21.96 -5.01 -2.87
N GLU A 328 -20.66 -5.21 -2.84
CA GLU A 328 -19.79 -4.94 -3.98
C GLU A 328 -18.90 -6.15 -4.23
N CYS A 329 -18.60 -6.42 -5.47
CA CYS A 329 -17.65 -7.46 -5.85
C CYS A 329 -16.96 -7.09 -7.17
N GLY A 330 -15.75 -7.62 -7.37
CA GLY A 330 -14.99 -7.35 -8.57
C GLY A 330 -14.05 -8.48 -8.96
N VAL A 331 -13.56 -8.36 -10.18
CA VAL A 331 -12.45 -9.15 -10.71
C VAL A 331 -11.45 -8.23 -11.35
N ALA A 332 -10.18 -8.46 -11.07
CA ALA A 332 -9.08 -7.65 -11.57
C ALA A 332 -7.90 -8.51 -11.98
N GLY A 333 -6.93 -7.89 -12.60
CA GLY A 333 -5.67 -8.55 -12.90
C GLY A 333 -4.71 -7.67 -13.68
N HIS A 334 -3.48 -8.15 -13.80
CA HIS A 334 -2.47 -7.51 -14.63
C HIS A 334 -1.75 -8.50 -15.52
N TYR A 335 -1.12 -7.97 -16.56
CA TYR A 335 -0.18 -8.67 -17.42
C TYR A 335 0.99 -7.77 -17.78
N GLY A 336 2.22 -8.25 -17.62
CA GLY A 336 3.44 -7.53 -17.95
C GLY A 336 4.62 -8.48 -18.20
N ARG A 337 5.77 -7.91 -18.48
CA ARG A 337 7.02 -8.65 -18.63
C ARG A 337 8.13 -8.06 -17.79
N ARG A 338 8.97 -8.93 -17.27
CA ARG A 338 10.16 -8.57 -16.49
C ARG A 338 11.39 -9.18 -17.12
N GLN A 339 12.52 -8.50 -16.98
CA GLN A 339 13.82 -8.98 -17.45
C GLN A 339 14.83 -8.87 -16.32
N VAL A 340 15.54 -9.96 -16.07
CA VAL A 340 16.70 -9.95 -15.17
C VAL A 340 17.88 -9.31 -15.87
N THR A 341 18.42 -8.24 -15.28
CA THR A 341 19.48 -7.43 -15.91
C THR A 341 20.75 -8.25 -16.23
N ILE A 342 21.15 -9.15 -15.32
CA ILE A 342 22.40 -9.92 -15.45
C ILE A 342 22.28 -11.00 -16.52
N SER A 343 21.14 -11.69 -16.63
CA SER A 343 20.96 -12.84 -17.53
C SER A 343 20.20 -12.52 -18.81
N ALA A 344 19.64 -11.32 -18.94
CA ALA A 344 18.71 -10.92 -19.99
C ALA A 344 17.48 -11.84 -20.16
N LYS A 345 17.28 -12.78 -19.22
CA LYS A 345 16.14 -13.71 -19.24
C LYS A 345 14.86 -12.96 -18.97
N GLN A 346 13.84 -13.23 -19.77
CA GLN A 346 12.53 -12.59 -19.65
C GLN A 346 11.53 -13.54 -19.02
N TYR A 347 10.62 -12.96 -18.22
CA TYR A 347 9.56 -13.65 -17.52
C TYR A 347 8.24 -12.91 -17.68
N THR A 348 7.14 -13.64 -17.64
CA THR A 348 5.79 -13.06 -17.62
C THR A 348 5.39 -12.76 -16.18
N SER A 349 4.93 -11.53 -15.91
CA SER A 349 4.26 -11.14 -14.69
C SER A 349 2.76 -11.10 -14.94
N TRP A 350 1.96 -11.69 -14.06
CA TRP A 350 0.51 -11.69 -14.20
C TRP A 350 -0.17 -11.92 -12.84
N SER A 351 -1.38 -11.41 -12.71
CA SER A 351 -2.28 -11.72 -11.59
C SER A 351 -3.71 -11.89 -12.05
N PHE A 352 -4.45 -12.64 -11.26
CA PHE A 352 -5.91 -12.66 -11.21
C PHE A 352 -6.33 -12.39 -9.79
N VAL A 353 -7.21 -11.40 -9.58
CA VAL A 353 -7.66 -10.94 -8.27
C VAL A 353 -9.19 -10.94 -8.24
N THR A 354 -9.76 -11.26 -7.10
CA THR A 354 -11.17 -11.07 -6.81
C THR A 354 -11.32 -10.29 -5.52
N ASP A 355 -12.24 -9.37 -5.48
CA ASP A 355 -12.55 -8.56 -4.32
C ASP A 355 -14.05 -8.61 -3.99
N ALA A 356 -14.38 -8.41 -2.71
CA ALA A 356 -15.77 -8.27 -2.29
C ALA A 356 -15.89 -7.46 -1.00
N SER A 357 -17.02 -6.76 -0.86
CA SER A 357 -17.48 -6.19 0.41
C SER A 357 -18.96 -6.47 0.61
N LEU A 358 -19.34 -6.74 1.85
CA LEU A 358 -20.71 -7.00 2.26
C LEU A 358 -21.04 -6.22 3.53
N ARG A 359 -21.97 -5.29 3.43
CA ARG A 359 -22.51 -4.57 4.57
C ARG A 359 -23.66 -5.36 5.18
N LEU A 360 -23.38 -6.00 6.30
CA LEU A 360 -24.40 -6.79 7.02
C LEU A 360 -25.40 -5.90 7.74
N THR A 361 -24.95 -4.79 8.30
CA THR A 361 -25.76 -3.74 8.94
C THR A 361 -25.14 -2.38 8.64
N ASP A 362 -25.79 -1.27 9.02
CA ASP A 362 -25.20 0.07 8.86
C ASP A 362 -23.88 0.25 9.62
N SER A 363 -23.61 -0.60 10.62
CA SER A 363 -22.42 -0.55 11.45
C SER A 363 -21.44 -1.70 11.24
N THR A 364 -21.82 -2.72 10.46
CA THR A 364 -21.00 -3.94 10.26
C THR A 364 -20.71 -4.16 8.80
N LEU A 365 -19.42 -4.17 8.43
CA LEU A 365 -18.90 -4.41 7.10
C LEU A 365 -17.95 -5.61 7.13
N ILE A 366 -18.06 -6.50 6.14
CA ILE A 366 -17.06 -7.55 5.85
C ILE A 366 -16.50 -7.25 4.48
N GLU A 367 -15.18 -7.30 4.34
CA GLU A 367 -14.50 -7.08 3.07
C GLU A 367 -13.22 -7.90 2.97
N GLY A 368 -12.77 -8.12 1.75
CA GLY A 368 -11.56 -8.88 1.50
C GLY A 368 -11.25 -9.06 0.03
N GLU A 369 -10.08 -9.63 -0.22
CA GLU A 369 -9.55 -9.91 -1.55
C GLU A 369 -8.86 -11.27 -1.57
N TYR A 370 -8.78 -11.86 -2.75
CA TYR A 370 -8.01 -13.07 -3.02
C TYR A 370 -7.28 -12.90 -4.34
N PHE A 371 -6.02 -13.31 -4.38
CA PHE A 371 -5.21 -13.28 -5.59
C PHE A 371 -4.54 -14.62 -5.90
N ILE A 372 -4.18 -14.80 -7.17
CA ILE A 372 -3.23 -15.78 -7.67
C ILE A 372 -2.44 -15.16 -8.81
N GLY A 373 -1.13 -15.45 -8.89
CA GLY A 373 -0.32 -14.90 -9.97
C GLY A 373 1.14 -15.34 -9.95
N GLN A 374 1.97 -14.64 -10.71
CA GLN A 374 3.39 -14.88 -10.86
C GLN A 374 4.16 -13.57 -10.89
N LEU A 375 5.35 -13.54 -10.28
CA LEU A 375 6.19 -12.34 -10.18
C LEU A 375 5.50 -11.19 -9.47
N LEU A 376 4.82 -11.49 -8.37
CA LEU A 376 4.01 -10.52 -7.63
C LEU A 376 4.80 -9.71 -6.58
N GLY A 377 6.09 -9.97 -6.40
CA GLY A 377 6.92 -9.17 -5.48
C GLY A 377 6.93 -7.67 -5.78
N ASP A 378 6.77 -7.29 -7.06
CA ASP A 378 6.60 -5.89 -7.49
C ASP A 378 5.22 -5.30 -7.12
N TYR A 379 4.31 -6.12 -6.64
CA TYR A 379 2.96 -5.78 -6.20
C TYR A 379 2.75 -6.13 -4.72
N SER A 380 3.83 -6.18 -3.93
CA SER A 380 3.81 -6.56 -2.51
C SER A 380 3.33 -7.99 -2.21
N GLY A 381 3.12 -8.82 -3.25
CA GLY A 381 2.75 -10.23 -3.13
C GLY A 381 3.95 -11.17 -3.10
N ALA A 382 3.69 -12.48 -3.00
CA ALA A 382 4.70 -13.53 -2.91
C ALA A 382 5.72 -13.29 -1.78
N ILE A 383 5.29 -12.63 -0.71
CA ILE A 383 6.14 -12.19 0.41
C ILE A 383 7.35 -11.40 -0.12
N PHE A 384 7.11 -10.46 -1.05
CA PHE A 384 8.11 -9.63 -1.75
C PHE A 384 9.13 -10.41 -2.59
N GLN A 385 8.83 -11.64 -3.01
CA GLN A 385 9.69 -12.48 -3.85
C GLN A 385 9.25 -12.41 -5.30
N THR A 386 10.19 -12.30 -6.23
CA THR A 386 9.92 -12.23 -7.67
C THR A 386 10.45 -13.46 -8.39
N ILE A 387 11.75 -13.68 -8.28
CA ILE A 387 12.49 -14.76 -8.96
C ILE A 387 13.39 -15.41 -7.92
N ASP A 388 13.36 -16.72 -7.84
CA ASP A 388 14.29 -17.47 -6.99
C ASP A 388 15.73 -17.23 -7.47
N PRO A 389 16.63 -16.76 -6.59
CA PRO A 389 17.98 -16.38 -6.98
C PRO A 389 18.87 -17.58 -7.39
N THR A 390 18.54 -18.78 -6.91
CA THR A 390 19.32 -20.00 -7.13
C THR A 390 18.87 -20.72 -8.40
N THR A 391 17.56 -20.96 -8.52
CA THR A 391 16.99 -21.73 -9.63
C THR A 391 16.62 -20.86 -10.83
N GLN A 392 16.55 -19.54 -10.64
CA GLN A 392 16.10 -18.60 -11.67
C GLN A 392 14.68 -18.93 -12.18
N VAL A 393 13.81 -19.41 -11.29
CA VAL A 393 12.40 -19.66 -11.56
C VAL A 393 11.59 -18.45 -11.11
N ALA A 394 10.61 -18.05 -11.93
CA ALA A 394 9.66 -17.02 -11.56
C ALA A 394 8.68 -17.56 -10.49
N ILE A 395 8.61 -16.91 -9.35
CA ILE A 395 7.82 -17.36 -8.22
C ILE A 395 6.35 -17.06 -8.47
N ARG A 396 5.52 -18.10 -8.38
CA ARG A 396 4.07 -18.01 -8.34
C ARG A 396 3.61 -17.94 -6.89
N ALA A 397 2.52 -17.24 -6.67
CA ALA A 397 1.92 -17.14 -5.33
C ALA A 397 0.40 -17.06 -5.44
N ARG A 398 -0.24 -17.36 -4.34
CA ARG A 398 -1.64 -17.09 -4.07
C ARG A 398 -1.76 -16.54 -2.66
N GLY A 399 -2.81 -15.80 -2.40
CA GLY A 399 -3.04 -15.23 -1.09
C GLY A 399 -4.36 -14.50 -1.03
N GLY A 400 -4.59 -13.85 0.09
CA GLY A 400 -5.78 -13.06 0.27
C GLY A 400 -5.97 -12.68 1.72
N TRP A 401 -6.87 -11.76 1.92
CA TRP A 401 -7.22 -11.26 3.23
C TRP A 401 -8.73 -11.08 3.37
N VAL A 402 -9.19 -11.07 4.61
CA VAL A 402 -10.56 -10.76 4.99
C VAL A 402 -10.59 -10.05 6.31
N GLN A 403 -11.47 -9.06 6.44
CA GLN A 403 -11.71 -8.36 7.70
C GLN A 403 -13.19 -8.11 7.96
N ILE A 404 -13.49 -7.92 9.23
CA ILE A 404 -14.75 -7.40 9.72
C ILE A 404 -14.51 -6.05 10.41
N THR A 405 -15.31 -5.08 10.06
CA THR A 405 -15.34 -3.75 10.68
C THR A 405 -16.66 -3.58 11.42
N GLN A 406 -16.59 -3.19 12.70
CA GLN A 406 -17.75 -2.91 13.53
C GLN A 406 -17.67 -1.50 14.09
N ARG A 407 -18.59 -0.61 13.71
CA ARG A 407 -18.74 0.71 14.29
C ARG A 407 -19.64 0.65 15.52
N ILE A 408 -19.22 1.28 16.61
CA ILE A 408 -19.96 1.36 17.87
C ILE A 408 -20.19 2.84 18.20
N GLY A 409 -21.39 3.30 17.90
CA GLY A 409 -21.72 4.72 17.96
C GLY A 409 -20.86 5.55 17.02
N SER A 410 -20.59 6.80 17.34
CA SER A 410 -19.83 7.74 16.50
C SER A 410 -18.33 7.81 16.83
N ARG A 411 -17.88 7.08 17.84
CA ARG A 411 -16.52 7.25 18.38
C ARG A 411 -15.63 6.04 18.34
N LEU A 412 -16.17 4.83 18.37
CA LEU A 412 -15.39 3.61 18.45
C LEU A 412 -15.61 2.78 17.17
N THR A 413 -14.51 2.38 16.53
CA THR A 413 -14.52 1.39 15.45
C THR A 413 -13.60 0.24 15.86
N LEU A 414 -14.08 -0.97 15.68
CA LEU A 414 -13.34 -2.20 15.92
C LEU A 414 -13.09 -2.86 14.56
N HIS A 415 -11.90 -3.39 14.37
CA HIS A 415 -11.55 -4.20 13.21
C HIS A 415 -10.92 -5.51 13.68
N ALA A 416 -11.19 -6.59 12.97
CA ALA A 416 -10.49 -7.84 13.12
C ALA A 416 -10.36 -8.51 11.75
N GLY A 417 -9.22 -9.13 11.49
CA GLY A 417 -8.98 -9.71 10.18
C GLY A 417 -7.87 -10.77 10.18
N PHE A 418 -7.78 -11.40 9.03
CA PHE A 418 -6.83 -12.44 8.71
C PHE A 418 -6.32 -12.23 7.30
N GLY A 419 -5.01 -12.41 7.08
CA GLY A 419 -4.41 -12.39 5.78
C GLY A 419 -3.30 -13.43 5.65
N THR A 420 -3.12 -13.93 4.43
CA THR A 420 -2.09 -14.92 4.11
C THR A 420 -1.56 -14.74 2.69
N ASP A 421 -0.25 -14.93 2.55
CA ASP A 421 0.47 -14.96 1.28
C ASP A 421 1.25 -16.28 1.19
N ASP A 422 1.04 -17.05 0.14
CA ASP A 422 1.43 -18.45 0.01
C ASP A 422 2.11 -18.68 -1.37
N PRO A 423 3.41 -18.38 -1.50
CA PRO A 423 4.19 -18.80 -2.65
C PRO A 423 4.18 -20.32 -2.85
N PHE A 424 4.21 -20.79 -4.11
CA PHE A 424 4.22 -22.21 -4.39
C PHE A 424 5.57 -22.83 -4.04
N ASP A 425 5.60 -23.80 -3.14
CA ASP A 425 6.82 -24.46 -2.62
C ASP A 425 7.76 -24.95 -3.75
N GLN A 426 7.22 -25.39 -4.88
CA GLN A 426 7.99 -25.90 -6.02
C GLN A 426 8.80 -24.83 -6.78
N ASP A 427 8.51 -23.57 -6.55
CA ASP A 427 9.19 -22.45 -7.18
C ASP A 427 10.27 -21.84 -6.25
N LEU A 428 10.42 -22.37 -5.04
CA LEU A 428 11.26 -21.82 -3.97
C LEU A 428 12.49 -22.69 -3.72
N ALA A 429 13.64 -22.06 -3.49
CA ALA A 429 14.85 -22.71 -2.98
C ALA A 429 14.87 -22.80 -1.45
N ASP A 430 15.97 -23.35 -0.92
CA ASP A 430 16.20 -23.47 0.52
C ASP A 430 16.24 -22.08 1.18
N ALA A 431 15.63 -21.98 2.35
CA ALA A 431 15.54 -20.75 3.15
C ALA A 431 14.77 -19.58 2.48
N GLU A 432 14.01 -19.83 1.42
CA GLU A 432 13.04 -18.87 0.88
C GLU A 432 11.75 -18.85 1.71
N ARG A 433 11.00 -17.74 1.61
CA ARG A 433 9.74 -17.55 2.34
C ARG A 433 8.61 -18.30 1.64
N ARG A 434 8.06 -19.33 2.31
CA ARG A 434 7.03 -20.21 1.75
C ARG A 434 5.61 -19.84 2.16
N SER A 435 5.42 -19.10 3.23
CA SER A 435 4.11 -18.63 3.68
C SER A 435 4.28 -17.45 4.63
N ASN A 436 3.34 -16.54 4.62
CA ASN A 436 3.26 -15.46 5.59
C ASN A 436 1.80 -15.25 6.00
N THR A 437 1.52 -15.22 7.28
CA THR A 437 0.14 -15.15 7.79
C THR A 437 0.09 -14.16 8.93
N GLU A 438 -0.96 -13.34 8.94
CA GLU A 438 -1.29 -12.43 10.04
C GLU A 438 -2.74 -12.62 10.48
N VAL A 439 -2.95 -12.52 11.78
CA VAL A 439 -4.26 -12.31 12.40
C VAL A 439 -4.17 -11.05 13.22
N PHE A 440 -5.08 -10.11 13.04
CA PHE A 440 -5.09 -8.86 13.80
C PHE A 440 -6.45 -8.54 14.40
N ALA A 441 -6.42 -7.73 15.44
CA ALA A 441 -7.59 -7.05 15.99
C ALA A 441 -7.18 -5.68 16.50
N ASN A 442 -7.97 -4.65 16.17
CA ASN A 442 -7.72 -3.30 16.65
C ASN A 442 -9.00 -2.56 17.07
N ALA A 443 -8.78 -1.50 17.82
CA ALA A 443 -9.81 -0.56 18.25
C ALA A 443 -9.30 0.86 17.94
N VAL A 444 -10.10 1.64 17.22
CA VAL A 444 -9.82 3.04 16.91
C VAL A 444 -10.87 3.91 17.58
N VAL A 445 -10.42 4.82 18.44
CA VAL A 445 -11.28 5.76 19.17
C VAL A 445 -11.09 7.18 18.64
N ARG A 446 -12.16 7.81 18.18
CA ARG A 446 -12.20 9.23 17.87
C ARG A 446 -12.35 10.02 19.17
N VAL A 447 -11.28 10.67 19.60
CA VAL A 447 -11.24 11.45 20.85
C VAL A 447 -11.98 12.78 20.70
N VAL A 448 -11.59 13.53 19.67
CA VAL A 448 -12.22 14.80 19.22
C VAL A 448 -12.17 14.84 17.69
N ALA A 449 -12.75 15.88 17.09
CA ALA A 449 -12.62 16.11 15.65
C ALA A 449 -11.13 16.16 15.28
N GLY A 450 -10.75 15.38 14.25
CA GLY A 450 -9.37 15.25 13.79
C GLY A 450 -8.48 14.33 14.60
N LEU A 451 -8.72 14.06 15.90
CA LEU A 451 -7.84 13.23 16.72
C LEU A 451 -8.41 11.83 16.95
N LYS A 452 -7.67 10.81 16.50
CA LYS A 452 -7.97 9.39 16.71
C LYS A 452 -6.81 8.74 17.48
N ILE A 453 -7.11 7.73 18.28
CA ILE A 453 -6.12 6.87 18.94
C ILE A 453 -6.51 5.43 18.59
N GLY A 454 -5.58 4.67 18.10
CA GLY A 454 -5.74 3.26 17.72
C GLY A 454 -4.82 2.35 18.53
N LEU A 455 -5.32 1.18 18.93
CA LEU A 455 -4.54 0.11 19.58
C LEU A 455 -4.79 -1.18 18.80
N GLU A 456 -3.71 -1.83 18.38
CA GLU A 456 -3.75 -3.08 17.62
C GLU A 456 -2.91 -4.16 18.28
N PHE A 457 -3.40 -5.39 18.16
CA PHE A 457 -2.67 -6.61 18.48
C PHE A 457 -2.68 -7.52 17.27
N SER A 458 -1.50 -8.01 16.86
CA SER A 458 -1.42 -8.97 15.77
C SER A 458 -0.45 -10.10 16.07
N GLY A 459 -0.77 -11.28 15.53
CA GLY A 459 0.08 -12.47 15.54
C GLY A 459 0.54 -12.77 14.12
N TRP A 460 1.82 -13.09 13.98
CA TRP A 460 2.50 -13.30 12.69
C TRP A 460 3.19 -14.65 12.65
N TRP A 461 3.08 -15.34 11.51
CA TRP A 461 3.71 -16.63 11.24
C TRP A 461 4.31 -16.62 9.84
N THR A 462 5.63 -16.71 9.74
CA THR A 462 6.34 -16.82 8.46
C THR A 462 6.98 -18.20 8.36
N GLY A 463 6.48 -18.99 7.41
CA GLY A 463 7.06 -20.28 7.05
C GLY A 463 8.26 -20.09 6.12
N TRP A 464 9.29 -20.92 6.28
CA TRP A 464 10.51 -20.91 5.49
C TRP A 464 10.80 -22.31 4.94
N VAL A 465 11.30 -22.42 3.72
CA VAL A 465 11.67 -23.70 3.13
C VAL A 465 12.80 -24.35 3.93
N ASN A 466 12.60 -25.58 4.39
CA ASN A 466 13.55 -26.36 5.20
C ASN A 466 14.01 -25.66 6.49
N ARG A 467 13.22 -24.76 7.03
CA ARG A 467 13.48 -24.09 8.33
C ARG A 467 12.21 -24.12 9.19
N GLU A 468 12.39 -23.86 10.47
CA GLU A 468 11.25 -23.68 11.39
C GLU A 468 10.46 -22.43 11.03
N THR A 469 9.15 -22.49 11.26
CA THR A 469 8.27 -21.32 11.14
C THR A 469 8.67 -20.28 12.19
N ALA A 470 8.95 -19.07 11.72
CA ALA A 470 9.23 -17.93 12.57
C ALA A 470 7.91 -17.25 12.99
N THR A 471 7.82 -16.84 14.26
CA THR A 471 6.61 -16.25 14.82
C THR A 471 6.92 -14.95 15.54
N ALA A 472 6.00 -14.00 15.47
CA ALA A 472 6.04 -12.78 16.24
C ALA A 472 4.62 -12.42 16.75
N PHE A 473 4.58 -11.79 17.91
CA PHE A 473 3.42 -11.04 18.36
C PHE A 473 3.77 -9.56 18.31
N ARG A 474 2.85 -8.76 17.77
CA ARG A 474 3.02 -7.31 17.63
C ARG A 474 1.91 -6.58 18.39
N THR A 475 2.29 -5.54 19.10
CA THR A 475 1.37 -4.56 19.66
C THR A 475 1.69 -3.21 19.06
N GLU A 476 0.67 -2.47 18.64
CA GLU A 476 0.83 -1.16 18.04
C GLU A 476 -0.15 -0.14 18.62
N LEU A 477 0.37 1.04 18.95
CA LEU A 477 -0.39 2.21 19.33
C LEU A 477 -0.18 3.28 18.27
N ALA A 478 -1.28 3.80 17.70
CA ALA A 478 -1.25 4.89 16.73
C ALA A 478 -1.96 6.13 17.31
N ILE A 479 -1.32 7.28 17.19
CA ILE A 479 -1.93 8.59 17.46
C ILE A 479 -2.01 9.29 16.10
N ILE A 480 -3.24 9.67 15.70
CA ILE A 480 -3.55 10.15 14.36
C ILE A 480 -4.28 11.46 14.47
N TYR A 481 -3.76 12.52 13.87
CA TYR A 481 -4.40 13.83 13.82
C TYR A 481 -4.56 14.25 12.36
N GLY A 482 -5.82 14.27 11.88
CA GLY A 482 -6.18 14.67 10.51
C GLY A 482 -6.64 16.14 10.46
N PHE A 483 -6.35 16.79 9.33
CA PHE A 483 -6.73 18.19 9.03
C PHE A 483 -7.07 18.40 7.56
#